data_7a7cc32bb2c48b707d4fd896052ff303
#
_entry.id   7a7cc32bb2c48b707d4fd896052ff303
#
_cell.length_a   1.000
_cell.length_b   1.000
_cell.length_c   1.000
_cell.angle_alpha   90.00
_cell.angle_beta   90.00
_cell.angle_gamma   90.00
#
_symmetry.space_group_name_H-M   'P 1'
#
loop_
_entity.id
_entity.type
_entity.pdbx_description
1 polymer ?
#
loop_
_entity_poly.entity_id
_entity_poly.type
_entity_poly.pdbx_seq_one_letter_code
_entity_poly.pdbx_strand_id
1 'polypeptide(L)'
;VLPEIIPDYFPESKEFEWINSKEFIPKEIIECEAKKDGLRMKLEAEIARIDAEEDTINKKYAFLKDLLIESGQPLVDAVCNYFKWLGFSNVTSIDGSEDVLREDIQVEDGNTLYIIEVKGIGGTSTDAECSQVAKHRRKREKENRDKDIVPIYIVNHQRYIRPSLRQNPPFSANQIDYAENDERGLLTTWQMYKQYKLIEEGVFSKEETRESLCETGMITLIPKTLICVGIYKEYFKNPKAGILKLTDFEVSVGEEIWARKDENWIKTKIISMQLEDQDVKKANNGEVGIVTENELGKGYEIYLKRS
;
A
#
# COMPACT_ATOMS: atom_id res chain seq x y z
N VAL A 1 -38.15 -12.14 -44.98
CA VAL A 1 -38.22 -13.50 -44.35
C VAL A 1 -38.24 -14.60 -45.42
N LEU A 2 -39.22 -14.61 -46.39
CA LEU A 2 -39.30 -15.65 -47.41
C LEU A 2 -38.10 -15.67 -48.39
N PRO A 3 -37.58 -14.54 -48.88
CA PRO A 3 -36.37 -14.48 -49.68
C PRO A 3 -35.10 -15.00 -48.96
N GLU A 4 -35.05 -14.88 -47.63
CA GLU A 4 -33.92 -15.38 -46.83
C GLU A 4 -33.99 -16.89 -46.59
N ILE A 5 -35.19 -17.48 -46.56
CA ILE A 5 -35.42 -18.90 -46.28
C ILE A 5 -35.31 -19.76 -47.57
N ILE A 6 -35.85 -19.28 -48.71
CA ILE A 6 -35.84 -19.96 -49.98
C ILE A 6 -35.38 -19.03 -51.12
N PRO A 7 -34.09 -18.64 -51.09
CA PRO A 7 -33.54 -17.64 -52.03
C PRO A 7 -33.66 -18.01 -53.49
N ASP A 8 -33.70 -19.29 -53.83
CA ASP A 8 -33.78 -19.74 -55.19
C ASP A 8 -35.13 -19.45 -55.88
N TYR A 9 -36.20 -19.23 -55.10
CA TYR A 9 -37.49 -18.81 -55.57
C TYR A 9 -37.65 -17.29 -55.71
N PHE A 10 -36.68 -16.53 -55.26
CA PHE A 10 -36.69 -15.08 -55.30
C PHE A 10 -35.36 -14.55 -55.87
N PRO A 11 -35.06 -14.80 -57.11
CA PRO A 11 -33.78 -14.42 -57.74
C PRO A 11 -33.54 -12.88 -57.62
N GLU A 12 -34.60 -12.07 -57.61
CA GLU A 12 -34.53 -10.63 -57.50
C GLU A 12 -34.01 -10.20 -56.13
N SER A 13 -34.12 -11.03 -55.08
CA SER A 13 -33.60 -10.73 -53.76
C SER A 13 -32.07 -10.71 -53.69
N LYS A 14 -31.41 -11.33 -54.66
CA LYS A 14 -29.97 -11.36 -54.84
C LYS A 14 -29.49 -10.53 -56.01
N GLU A 15 -30.40 -9.68 -56.54
CA GLU A 15 -30.07 -8.81 -57.64
C GLU A 15 -28.87 -7.95 -57.29
N PHE A 16 -27.79 -8.06 -58.09
CA PHE A 16 -26.54 -7.34 -57.93
C PHE A 16 -25.64 -7.75 -56.75
N GLU A 17 -25.93 -8.81 -55.97
CA GLU A 17 -24.97 -9.27 -54.91
C GLU A 17 -23.58 -9.61 -55.50
N TRP A 18 -23.55 -10.10 -56.74
CA TRP A 18 -22.33 -10.44 -57.46
C TRP A 18 -21.37 -9.24 -57.65
N ILE A 19 -21.89 -7.98 -57.63
CA ILE A 19 -21.07 -6.78 -57.82
C ILE A 19 -20.09 -6.58 -56.64
N ASN A 20 -20.38 -7.20 -55.48
CA ASN A 20 -19.50 -7.20 -54.31
C ASN A 20 -18.46 -8.34 -54.37
N SER A 21 -18.42 -9.16 -55.42
CA SER A 21 -17.39 -10.16 -55.56
C SER A 21 -16.06 -9.53 -55.96
N LYS A 22 -14.93 -10.16 -55.52
CA LYS A 22 -13.57 -9.59 -55.67
C LYS A 22 -13.21 -9.20 -57.09
N GLU A 23 -13.80 -9.82 -58.08
CA GLU A 23 -13.51 -9.54 -59.49
C GLU A 23 -14.08 -8.19 -60.00
N PHE A 24 -15.09 -7.66 -59.32
CA PHE A 24 -15.71 -6.37 -59.62
C PHE A 24 -15.27 -5.24 -58.68
N ILE A 25 -14.51 -5.55 -57.64
CA ILE A 25 -13.99 -4.55 -56.72
C ILE A 25 -12.68 -3.97 -57.27
N PRO A 26 -12.53 -2.62 -57.34
CA PRO A 26 -11.27 -2.01 -57.75
C PRO A 26 -10.09 -2.49 -56.89
N LYS A 27 -8.94 -2.72 -57.52
CA LYS A 27 -7.74 -3.23 -56.86
C LYS A 27 -7.30 -2.38 -55.67
N GLU A 28 -7.44 -1.07 -55.79
CA GLU A 28 -7.11 -0.11 -54.73
C GLU A 28 -7.98 -0.31 -53.49
N ILE A 29 -9.24 -0.69 -53.66
CA ILE A 29 -10.14 -0.98 -52.52
C ILE A 29 -9.72 -2.27 -51.83
N ILE A 30 -9.40 -3.33 -52.60
CA ILE A 30 -8.88 -4.59 -52.04
C ILE A 30 -7.59 -4.37 -51.27
N GLU A 31 -6.67 -3.53 -51.78
CA GLU A 31 -5.44 -3.18 -51.09
C GLU A 31 -5.71 -2.38 -49.79
N CYS A 32 -6.71 -1.50 -49.80
CA CYS A 32 -7.12 -0.76 -48.59
C CYS A 32 -7.74 -1.69 -47.55
N GLU A 33 -8.58 -2.65 -47.95
CA GLU A 33 -9.15 -3.66 -47.04
C GLU A 33 -8.07 -4.53 -46.42
N ALA A 34 -7.14 -5.04 -47.24
CA ALA A 34 -6.00 -5.79 -46.71
C ALA A 34 -5.14 -5.00 -45.71
N LYS A 35 -4.94 -3.70 -45.96
CA LYS A 35 -4.25 -2.82 -45.00
C LYS A 35 -5.05 -2.64 -43.70
N LYS A 36 -6.37 -2.47 -43.78
CA LYS A 36 -7.24 -2.38 -42.57
C LYS A 36 -7.18 -3.66 -41.76
N ASP A 37 -7.28 -4.82 -42.42
CA ASP A 37 -7.23 -6.11 -41.74
C ASP A 37 -5.86 -6.36 -41.10
N GLY A 38 -4.78 -5.99 -41.78
CA GLY A 38 -3.44 -6.05 -41.21
C GLY A 38 -3.27 -5.13 -39.99
N LEU A 39 -3.89 -3.96 -39.99
CA LEU A 39 -3.89 -3.05 -38.81
C LEU A 39 -4.75 -3.59 -37.67
N ARG A 40 -5.92 -4.17 -37.96
CA ARG A 40 -6.78 -4.82 -36.96
C ARG A 40 -6.05 -5.98 -36.27
N MET A 41 -5.44 -6.86 -37.03
CA MET A 41 -4.66 -7.98 -36.48
C MET A 41 -3.51 -7.51 -35.57
N LYS A 42 -2.80 -6.45 -35.99
CA LYS A 42 -1.73 -5.86 -35.15
C LYS A 42 -2.27 -5.26 -33.86
N LEU A 43 -3.40 -4.56 -33.93
CA LEU A 43 -4.05 -3.97 -32.74
C LEU A 43 -4.56 -5.06 -31.81
N GLU A 44 -5.20 -6.11 -32.31
CA GLU A 44 -5.68 -7.24 -31.50
C GLU A 44 -4.52 -7.96 -30.79
N ALA A 45 -3.41 -8.19 -31.50
CA ALA A 45 -2.22 -8.80 -30.90
C ALA A 45 -1.60 -7.93 -29.78
N GLU A 46 -1.57 -6.61 -29.98
CA GLU A 46 -1.05 -5.69 -28.97
C GLU A 46 -1.98 -5.61 -27.76
N ILE A 47 -3.30 -5.59 -27.95
CA ILE A 47 -4.28 -5.66 -26.86
C ILE A 47 -4.10 -6.96 -26.06
N ALA A 48 -4.03 -8.11 -26.73
CA ALA A 48 -3.83 -9.39 -26.07
C ALA A 48 -2.53 -9.45 -25.25
N ARG A 49 -1.46 -8.78 -25.72
CA ARG A 49 -0.21 -8.66 -24.99
C ARG A 49 -0.37 -7.84 -23.72
N ILE A 50 -1.07 -6.69 -23.79
CA ILE A 50 -1.33 -5.81 -22.65
C ILE A 50 -2.25 -6.51 -21.64
N ASP A 51 -3.28 -7.21 -22.09
CA ASP A 51 -4.19 -7.98 -21.22
C ASP A 51 -3.44 -9.08 -20.44
N ALA A 52 -2.51 -9.78 -21.10
CA ALA A 52 -1.67 -10.79 -20.44
C ALA A 52 -0.70 -10.17 -19.41
N GLU A 53 -0.17 -8.98 -19.68
CA GLU A 53 0.65 -8.23 -18.75
C GLU A 53 -0.18 -7.76 -17.55
N GLU A 54 -1.38 -7.22 -17.78
CA GLU A 54 -2.32 -6.81 -16.72
C GLU A 54 -2.70 -7.99 -15.82
N ASP A 55 -3.02 -9.14 -16.40
CA ASP A 55 -3.32 -10.37 -15.66
C ASP A 55 -2.15 -10.81 -14.75
N THR A 56 -0.94 -10.68 -15.25
CA THR A 56 0.27 -11.02 -14.49
C THR A 56 0.45 -10.07 -13.30
N ILE A 57 0.25 -8.77 -13.53
CA ILE A 57 0.30 -7.74 -12.47
C ILE A 57 -0.81 -7.97 -11.44
N ASN A 58 -2.04 -8.23 -11.89
CA ASN A 58 -3.17 -8.49 -11.01
C ASN A 58 -2.93 -9.71 -10.11
N LYS A 59 -2.38 -10.81 -10.65
CA LYS A 59 -2.02 -11.99 -9.85
C LYS A 59 -0.94 -11.69 -8.82
N LYS A 60 0.10 -10.93 -9.21
CA LYS A 60 1.21 -10.56 -8.34
C LYS A 60 0.74 -9.74 -7.12
N TYR A 61 -0.25 -8.88 -7.31
CA TYR A 61 -0.72 -7.94 -6.28
C TYR A 61 -2.12 -8.25 -5.75
N ALA A 62 -2.68 -9.43 -6.06
CA ALA A 62 -4.00 -9.86 -5.56
C ALA A 62 -4.10 -9.76 -4.03
N PHE A 63 -3.02 -10.15 -3.32
CA PHE A 63 -2.97 -10.11 -1.86
C PHE A 63 -3.31 -8.75 -1.27
N LEU A 64 -3.07 -7.63 -1.98
CA LEU A 64 -3.41 -6.28 -1.50
C LEU A 64 -4.93 -6.07 -1.38
N LYS A 65 -5.70 -6.66 -2.29
CA LYS A 65 -7.17 -6.64 -2.21
C LYS A 65 -7.64 -7.56 -1.09
N ASP A 66 -7.03 -8.74 -0.97
CA ASP A 66 -7.36 -9.75 0.02
C ASP A 66 -7.12 -9.25 1.46
N LEU A 67 -6.05 -8.46 1.70
CA LEU A 67 -5.81 -7.76 2.96
C LEU A 67 -7.01 -6.91 3.41
N LEU A 68 -7.80 -6.37 2.48
CA LEU A 68 -8.89 -5.44 2.78
C LEU A 68 -10.24 -6.12 2.97
N ILE A 69 -10.45 -7.30 2.37
CA ILE A 69 -11.78 -7.91 2.30
C ILE A 69 -11.84 -9.32 2.92
N GLU A 70 -10.72 -10.05 3.00
CA GLU A 70 -10.71 -11.45 3.35
C GLU A 70 -10.70 -11.71 4.87
N SER A 71 -10.92 -12.96 5.24
CA SER A 71 -10.85 -13.53 6.60
C SER A 71 -10.39 -14.99 6.52
N GLY A 72 -10.00 -15.58 7.66
CA GLY A 72 -9.52 -16.97 7.71
C GLY A 72 -8.29 -17.18 6.84
N GLN A 73 -8.14 -18.36 6.24
CA GLN A 73 -6.94 -18.75 5.50
C GLN A 73 -6.59 -17.79 4.33
N PRO A 74 -7.54 -17.31 3.49
CA PRO A 74 -7.22 -16.32 2.46
C PRO A 74 -6.57 -15.04 3.01
N LEU A 75 -6.98 -14.56 4.18
CA LEU A 75 -6.35 -13.42 4.83
C LEU A 75 -4.95 -13.75 5.35
N VAL A 76 -4.75 -14.92 5.94
CA VAL A 76 -3.44 -15.42 6.38
C VAL A 76 -2.48 -15.46 5.18
N ASP A 77 -2.90 -16.01 4.06
CA ASP A 77 -2.11 -16.09 2.82
C ASP A 77 -1.76 -14.69 2.28
N ALA A 78 -2.70 -13.75 2.34
CA ALA A 78 -2.47 -12.36 1.95
C ALA A 78 -1.42 -11.67 2.84
N VAL A 79 -1.48 -11.89 4.16
CA VAL A 79 -0.48 -11.39 5.11
C VAL A 79 0.88 -12.03 4.84
N CYS A 80 0.96 -13.35 4.63
CA CYS A 80 2.21 -14.02 4.23
C CYS A 80 2.82 -13.40 2.97
N ASN A 81 2.01 -13.14 1.94
CA ASN A 81 2.47 -12.52 0.70
C ASN A 81 2.95 -11.08 0.91
N TYR A 82 2.32 -10.33 1.81
CA TYR A 82 2.79 -9.01 2.19
C TYR A 82 4.17 -9.05 2.85
N PHE A 83 4.41 -9.95 3.80
CA PHE A 83 5.72 -10.11 4.44
C PHE A 83 6.81 -10.56 3.44
N LYS A 84 6.47 -11.48 2.52
CA LYS A 84 7.37 -11.84 1.41
C LYS A 84 7.67 -10.64 0.51
N TRP A 85 6.66 -9.83 0.19
CA TRP A 85 6.83 -8.60 -0.59
C TRP A 85 7.71 -7.57 0.13
N LEU A 86 7.62 -7.46 1.47
CA LEU A 86 8.53 -6.63 2.29
C LEU A 86 9.98 -7.12 2.25
N GLY A 87 10.23 -8.34 1.76
CA GLY A 87 11.59 -8.89 1.61
C GLY A 87 12.00 -9.89 2.68
N PHE A 88 11.06 -10.37 3.51
CA PHE A 88 11.34 -11.50 4.39
C PHE A 88 11.42 -12.79 3.58
N SER A 89 12.50 -13.56 3.77
CA SER A 89 12.74 -14.83 3.03
C SER A 89 12.05 -16.05 3.67
N ASN A 90 11.91 -16.05 5.00
CA ASN A 90 11.40 -17.19 5.75
C ASN A 90 10.03 -16.83 6.36
N VAL A 91 8.95 -16.95 5.55
CA VAL A 91 7.57 -16.70 5.95
C VAL A 91 6.79 -17.99 5.81
N THR A 92 6.30 -18.53 6.93
CA THR A 92 5.60 -19.81 6.99
C THR A 92 4.20 -19.63 7.58
N SER A 93 3.16 -20.07 6.87
CA SER A 93 1.81 -20.25 7.41
C SER A 93 1.78 -21.57 8.22
N ILE A 94 1.24 -21.51 9.41
CA ILE A 94 1.11 -22.67 10.28
C ILE A 94 -0.28 -23.27 10.08
N ASP A 95 -0.34 -24.45 9.47
CA ASP A 95 -1.62 -25.15 9.27
C ASP A 95 -2.18 -25.66 10.61
N GLY A 96 -3.40 -25.24 10.95
CA GLY A 96 -4.09 -25.58 12.21
C GLY A 96 -4.61 -27.01 12.31
N SER A 97 -4.08 -27.96 11.54
CA SER A 97 -4.58 -29.33 11.43
C SER A 97 -4.33 -30.23 12.66
N GLU A 98 -3.57 -29.76 13.64
CA GLU A 98 -3.39 -30.46 14.93
C GLU A 98 -4.00 -29.65 16.07
N ASP A 99 -4.61 -30.33 17.05
CA ASP A 99 -5.33 -29.85 18.25
C ASP A 99 -4.53 -28.90 19.19
N VAL A 100 -3.50 -28.25 18.73
CA VAL A 100 -2.65 -27.37 19.52
C VAL A 100 -2.85 -25.94 19.07
N LEU A 101 -3.28 -25.07 20.00
CA LEU A 101 -3.26 -23.62 19.83
C LEU A 101 -1.89 -23.16 19.30
N ARG A 102 -1.87 -22.67 18.07
CA ARG A 102 -0.67 -22.14 17.39
C ARG A 102 -1.02 -20.79 16.77
N GLU A 103 -0.02 -19.96 16.60
CA GLU A 103 -0.09 -18.75 15.78
C GLU A 103 -0.38 -19.10 14.30
N ASP A 104 -0.92 -18.14 13.56
CA ASP A 104 -1.24 -18.35 12.13
C ASP A 104 0.00 -18.27 11.23
N ILE A 105 0.99 -17.41 11.57
CA ILE A 105 2.18 -17.18 10.74
C ILE A 105 3.43 -17.07 11.61
N GLN A 106 4.54 -17.61 11.11
CA GLN A 106 5.90 -17.36 11.59
C GLN A 106 6.73 -16.68 10.52
N VAL A 107 7.53 -15.67 10.94
CA VAL A 107 8.51 -15.01 10.09
C VAL A 107 9.85 -14.99 10.80
N GLU A 108 10.88 -15.56 10.18
CA GLU A 108 12.24 -15.53 10.72
C GLU A 108 13.10 -14.51 10.00
N ASP A 109 13.73 -13.61 10.78
CA ASP A 109 14.65 -12.60 10.26
C ASP A 109 15.87 -12.50 11.20
N GLY A 110 16.96 -13.13 10.82
CA GLY A 110 18.15 -13.24 11.66
C GLY A 110 17.86 -13.89 13.01
N ASN A 111 18.07 -13.14 14.10
CA ASN A 111 17.79 -13.60 15.46
C ASN A 111 16.33 -13.38 15.89
N THR A 112 15.53 -12.69 15.08
CA THR A 112 14.14 -12.36 15.42
C THR A 112 13.18 -13.39 14.84
N LEU A 113 12.24 -13.85 15.67
CA LEU A 113 11.10 -14.67 15.26
C LEU A 113 9.79 -13.91 15.53
N TYR A 114 9.18 -13.43 14.46
CA TYR A 114 7.83 -12.88 14.54
C TYR A 114 6.82 -14.02 14.61
N ILE A 115 5.92 -13.96 15.58
CA ILE A 115 4.76 -14.84 15.69
C ILE A 115 3.50 -14.01 15.51
N ILE A 116 2.68 -14.38 14.55
CA ILE A 116 1.60 -13.52 14.08
C ILE A 116 0.27 -14.23 14.17
N GLU A 117 -0.70 -13.60 14.82
CA GLU A 117 -2.10 -14.00 14.83
C GLU A 117 -2.88 -13.07 13.91
N VAL A 118 -3.72 -13.63 13.03
CA VAL A 118 -4.44 -12.88 11.98
C VAL A 118 -5.94 -13.07 12.13
N LYS A 119 -6.70 -11.98 12.21
CA LYS A 119 -8.17 -12.03 12.30
C LYS A 119 -8.84 -11.13 11.26
N GLY A 120 -9.84 -11.68 10.56
CA GLY A 120 -10.76 -10.92 9.70
C GLY A 120 -12.15 -10.89 10.33
N ILE A 121 -12.60 -9.71 10.78
CA ILE A 121 -13.84 -9.55 11.54
C ILE A 121 -14.75 -8.47 10.98
N GLY A 122 -16.06 -8.63 11.17
CA GLY A 122 -17.05 -7.63 10.74
C GLY A 122 -17.19 -6.44 11.69
N GLY A 123 -16.72 -6.58 12.94
CA GLY A 123 -16.73 -5.56 13.99
C GLY A 123 -15.31 -5.07 14.34
N THR A 124 -15.13 -4.72 15.62
CA THR A 124 -13.84 -4.35 16.23
C THR A 124 -13.32 -5.51 17.08
N SER A 125 -12.01 -5.56 17.30
CA SER A 125 -11.37 -6.60 18.10
C SER A 125 -11.80 -6.56 19.56
N THR A 126 -11.97 -7.72 20.15
CA THR A 126 -12.13 -7.90 21.60
C THR A 126 -10.77 -7.99 22.28
N ASP A 127 -10.73 -7.75 23.60
CA ASP A 127 -9.49 -7.88 24.41
C ASP A 127 -8.94 -9.31 24.35
N ALA A 128 -9.82 -10.32 24.33
CA ALA A 128 -9.43 -11.72 24.23
C ALA A 128 -8.72 -12.04 22.90
N GLU A 129 -9.22 -11.50 21.79
CA GLU A 129 -8.60 -11.66 20.46
C GLU A 129 -7.24 -10.97 20.41
N CYS A 130 -7.15 -9.72 20.88
CA CYS A 130 -5.90 -8.98 20.94
C CYS A 130 -4.83 -9.69 21.81
N SER A 131 -5.25 -10.45 22.83
CA SER A 131 -4.34 -11.13 23.77
C SER A 131 -3.97 -12.56 23.35
N GLN A 132 -4.56 -13.09 22.28
CA GLN A 132 -4.35 -14.47 21.86
C GLN A 132 -2.88 -14.77 21.57
N VAL A 133 -2.20 -13.89 20.85
CA VAL A 133 -0.80 -14.07 20.45
C VAL A 133 0.18 -14.15 21.65
N ALA A 134 -0.16 -13.53 22.79
CA ALA A 134 0.67 -13.59 24.00
C ALA A 134 0.78 -15.01 24.58
N LYS A 135 -0.22 -15.87 24.34
CA LYS A 135 -0.16 -17.28 24.77
C LYS A 135 0.86 -18.07 23.95
N HIS A 136 0.98 -17.74 22.67
CA HIS A 136 1.93 -18.37 21.76
C HIS A 136 3.36 -17.95 22.08
N ARG A 137 3.60 -16.68 22.44
CA ARG A 137 4.90 -16.14 22.84
C ARG A 137 5.59 -17.03 23.87
N ARG A 138 4.95 -17.29 25.00
CA ARG A 138 5.52 -18.09 26.12
C ARG A 138 5.97 -19.49 25.69
N LYS A 139 5.25 -20.09 24.74
CA LYS A 139 5.62 -21.39 24.18
C LYS A 139 6.86 -21.25 23.30
N ARG A 140 6.90 -20.26 22.41
CA ARG A 140 8.00 -20.06 21.48
C ARG A 140 9.29 -19.61 22.18
N GLU A 141 9.23 -18.83 23.23
CA GLU A 141 10.38 -18.47 24.08
C GLU A 141 11.04 -19.69 24.73
N LYS A 142 10.24 -20.73 25.09
CA LYS A 142 10.79 -21.99 25.62
C LYS A 142 11.43 -22.87 24.55
N GLU A 143 10.86 -22.85 23.33
CA GLU A 143 11.32 -23.64 22.19
C GLU A 143 12.54 -23.01 21.49
N ASN A 144 12.64 -21.68 21.49
CA ASN A 144 13.67 -20.87 20.79
C ASN A 144 14.34 -19.91 21.77
N ARG A 145 15.17 -20.45 22.67
CA ARG A 145 15.81 -19.66 23.76
C ARG A 145 16.83 -18.63 23.29
N ASP A 146 17.30 -18.77 22.09
CA ASP A 146 18.32 -17.96 21.42
C ASP A 146 17.72 -16.92 20.47
N LYS A 147 16.39 -16.89 20.30
CA LYS A 147 15.70 -15.94 19.43
C LYS A 147 14.91 -14.90 20.21
N ASP A 148 14.85 -13.69 19.67
CA ASP A 148 13.98 -12.61 20.11
C ASP A 148 12.58 -12.83 19.55
N ILE A 149 11.62 -13.12 20.40
CA ILE A 149 10.23 -13.41 20.00
C ILE A 149 9.42 -12.13 19.96
N VAL A 150 8.93 -11.76 18.77
CA VAL A 150 8.09 -10.57 18.52
C VAL A 150 6.66 -11.00 18.20
N PRO A 151 5.72 -10.89 19.15
CA PRO A 151 4.33 -11.25 18.92
C PRO A 151 3.56 -10.08 18.28
N ILE A 152 2.82 -10.36 17.20
CA ILE A 152 2.02 -9.35 16.49
C ILE A 152 0.60 -9.89 16.28
N TYR A 153 -0.40 -9.07 16.65
CA TYR A 153 -1.79 -9.28 16.29
C TYR A 153 -2.15 -8.40 15.09
N ILE A 154 -2.58 -9.03 13.99
CA ILE A 154 -2.99 -8.34 12.77
C ILE A 154 -4.49 -8.52 12.56
N VAL A 155 -5.22 -7.41 12.32
CA VAL A 155 -6.66 -7.47 12.13
C VAL A 155 -7.14 -6.74 10.88
N ASN A 156 -8.02 -7.41 10.11
CA ASN A 156 -8.91 -6.79 9.13
C ASN A 156 -10.25 -6.49 9.82
N HIS A 157 -10.30 -5.38 10.59
CA HIS A 157 -11.49 -4.96 11.34
C HIS A 157 -12.52 -4.31 10.44
N GLN A 158 -13.80 -4.42 10.79
CA GLN A 158 -14.90 -3.84 10.04
C GLN A 158 -14.79 -4.10 8.52
N ARG A 159 -14.42 -5.32 8.14
CA ARG A 159 -14.03 -5.68 6.77
C ARG A 159 -15.08 -5.42 5.69
N TYR A 160 -16.36 -5.27 6.08
CA TYR A 160 -17.46 -4.91 5.18
C TYR A 160 -17.62 -3.40 4.97
N ILE A 161 -16.87 -2.59 5.73
CA ILE A 161 -16.89 -1.14 5.62
C ILE A 161 -15.68 -0.70 4.77
N ARG A 162 -15.90 0.32 3.93
CA ARG A 162 -14.82 0.93 3.16
C ARG A 162 -13.67 1.32 4.12
N PRO A 163 -12.41 0.94 3.85
CA PRO A 163 -11.31 1.11 4.80
C PRO A 163 -11.13 2.53 5.36
N SER A 164 -11.34 3.56 4.53
CA SER A 164 -11.25 4.97 4.95
C SER A 164 -12.40 5.45 5.87
N LEU A 165 -13.44 4.64 6.04
CA LEU A 165 -14.61 4.93 6.90
C LEU A 165 -14.66 4.02 8.13
N ARG A 166 -13.69 3.12 8.29
CA ARG A 166 -13.58 2.24 9.46
C ARG A 166 -13.24 3.04 10.70
N GLN A 167 -13.56 2.48 11.86
CA GLN A 167 -13.20 3.08 13.14
C GLN A 167 -11.69 3.37 13.23
N ASN A 168 -11.34 4.59 13.60
CA ASN A 168 -9.98 5.04 13.84
C ASN A 168 -9.93 5.86 15.15
N PRO A 169 -9.16 5.47 16.17
CA PRO A 169 -8.24 4.32 16.21
C PRO A 169 -8.95 2.95 16.17
N PRO A 170 -8.33 1.93 15.58
CA PRO A 170 -8.92 0.58 15.44
C PRO A 170 -8.97 -0.19 16.75
N PHE A 171 -8.13 0.18 17.72
CA PHE A 171 -8.02 -0.42 19.03
C PHE A 171 -8.36 0.60 20.12
N SER A 172 -8.94 0.15 21.23
CA SER A 172 -9.19 1.00 22.39
C SER A 172 -7.88 1.36 23.11
N ALA A 173 -7.89 2.44 23.90
CA ALA A 173 -6.73 2.83 24.70
C ALA A 173 -6.26 1.71 25.63
N ASN A 174 -7.20 0.98 26.27
CA ASN A 174 -6.87 -0.16 27.13
C ASN A 174 -6.21 -1.32 26.35
N GLN A 175 -6.66 -1.60 25.11
CA GLN A 175 -6.05 -2.64 24.28
C GLN A 175 -4.61 -2.28 23.92
N ILE A 176 -4.35 -1.02 23.62
CA ILE A 176 -3.01 -0.50 23.31
C ILE A 176 -2.11 -0.59 24.56
N ASP A 177 -2.57 -0.10 25.71
CA ASP A 177 -1.84 -0.17 26.98
C ASP A 177 -1.50 -1.61 27.40
N TYR A 178 -2.46 -2.52 27.30
CA TYR A 178 -2.20 -3.96 27.54
C TYR A 178 -1.23 -4.57 26.55
N ALA A 179 -1.25 -4.11 25.30
CA ALA A 179 -0.30 -4.60 24.31
C ALA A 179 1.12 -4.09 24.56
N GLU A 180 1.28 -2.85 25.01
CA GLU A 180 2.57 -2.30 25.44
C GLU A 180 3.13 -3.05 26.66
N ASN A 181 2.31 -3.27 27.69
CA ASN A 181 2.70 -3.97 28.91
C ASN A 181 3.05 -5.46 28.66
N ASP A 182 2.38 -6.10 27.70
CA ASP A 182 2.66 -7.49 27.30
C ASP A 182 3.72 -7.58 26.18
N GLU A 183 4.34 -6.47 25.79
CA GLU A 183 5.35 -6.36 24.72
C GLU A 183 4.91 -7.04 23.42
N ARG A 184 3.71 -6.75 22.95
CA ARG A 184 3.16 -7.23 21.66
C ARG A 184 2.74 -6.08 20.76
N GLY A 185 2.82 -6.30 19.46
CA GLY A 185 2.37 -5.35 18.45
C GLY A 185 0.90 -5.54 18.06
N LEU A 186 0.20 -4.45 17.81
CA LEU A 186 -1.14 -4.41 17.22
C LEU A 186 -1.09 -3.70 15.88
N LEU A 187 -1.57 -4.34 14.83
CA LEU A 187 -1.52 -3.82 13.46
C LEU A 187 -2.83 -4.11 12.72
N THR A 188 -3.22 -3.24 11.80
CA THR A 188 -4.36 -3.48 10.91
C THR A 188 -3.90 -3.74 9.48
N THR A 189 -4.67 -4.53 8.75
CA THR A 189 -4.40 -4.75 7.32
C THR A 189 -4.56 -3.47 6.48
N TRP A 190 -5.37 -2.51 6.95
CA TRP A 190 -5.47 -1.19 6.34
C TRP A 190 -4.18 -0.38 6.48
N GLN A 191 -3.50 -0.42 7.63
CA GLN A 191 -2.18 0.20 7.79
C GLN A 191 -1.16 -0.47 6.85
N MET A 192 -1.16 -1.80 6.74
CA MET A 192 -0.29 -2.54 5.80
C MET A 192 -0.51 -2.10 4.35
N TYR A 193 -1.77 -1.96 3.93
CA TYR A 193 -2.12 -1.49 2.58
C TYR A 193 -1.65 -0.04 2.33
N LYS A 194 -1.85 0.86 3.31
CA LYS A 194 -1.36 2.25 3.20
C LYS A 194 0.16 2.30 3.11
N GLN A 195 0.83 1.52 3.96
CA GLN A 195 2.29 1.42 3.95
C GLN A 195 2.84 0.89 2.63
N TYR A 196 2.17 -0.10 2.02
CA TYR A 196 2.50 -0.55 0.67
C TYR A 196 2.52 0.64 -0.31
N LYS A 197 1.48 1.47 -0.31
CA LYS A 197 1.40 2.63 -1.20
C LYS A 197 2.54 3.63 -0.96
N LEU A 198 2.81 3.95 0.31
CA LEU A 198 3.88 4.87 0.69
C LEU A 198 5.26 4.36 0.27
N ILE A 199 5.49 3.05 0.29
CA ILE A 199 6.72 2.43 -0.20
C ILE A 199 6.81 2.51 -1.73
N GLU A 200 5.74 2.20 -2.46
CA GLU A 200 5.71 2.31 -3.93
C GLU A 200 5.89 3.77 -4.40
N GLU A 201 5.41 4.73 -3.63
CA GLU A 201 5.57 6.17 -3.88
C GLU A 201 6.97 6.69 -3.44
N GLY A 202 7.82 5.83 -2.87
CA GLY A 202 9.17 6.18 -2.41
C GLY A 202 9.21 7.07 -1.18
N VAL A 203 8.11 7.16 -0.42
CA VAL A 203 8.05 7.91 0.84
C VAL A 203 8.85 7.20 1.93
N PHE A 204 8.65 5.88 2.06
CA PHE A 204 9.38 5.01 2.97
C PHE A 204 10.05 3.86 2.20
N SER A 205 10.96 3.14 2.88
CA SER A 205 11.55 1.92 2.35
C SER A 205 10.95 0.67 3.01
N LYS A 206 11.21 -0.50 2.40
CA LYS A 206 10.83 -1.78 2.98
C LYS A 206 11.61 -2.07 4.27
N GLU A 207 12.88 -1.67 4.31
CA GLU A 207 13.78 -1.82 5.45
C GLU A 207 13.24 -1.06 6.67
N GLU A 208 12.91 0.22 6.49
CA GLU A 208 12.32 1.05 7.54
C GLU A 208 11.01 0.47 8.07
N THR A 209 10.19 -0.07 7.16
CA THR A 209 8.93 -0.73 7.54
C THR A 209 9.17 -2.00 8.34
N ARG A 210 10.19 -2.82 7.98
CA ARG A 210 10.55 -4.02 8.74
C ARG A 210 11.02 -3.68 10.16
N GLU A 211 11.84 -2.65 10.31
CA GLU A 211 12.32 -2.18 11.62
C GLU A 211 11.17 -1.75 12.53
N SER A 212 10.12 -1.12 11.97
CA SER A 212 8.95 -0.70 12.74
C SER A 212 8.07 -1.86 13.24
N LEU A 213 8.19 -3.05 12.68
CA LEU A 213 7.41 -4.22 13.12
C LEU A 213 7.78 -4.71 14.53
N CYS A 214 8.91 -4.29 15.08
CA CYS A 214 9.31 -4.57 16.46
C CYS A 214 8.69 -3.61 17.50
N GLU A 215 7.78 -2.71 17.09
CA GLU A 215 7.07 -1.81 18.00
C GLU A 215 6.05 -2.59 18.84
N THR A 216 5.87 -2.13 20.09
CA THR A 216 4.84 -2.65 21.00
C THR A 216 3.67 -1.67 21.10
N GLY A 217 2.51 -2.14 21.55
CA GLY A 217 1.29 -1.36 21.45
C GLY A 217 0.80 -1.26 20.00
N MET A 218 0.29 -0.12 19.61
CA MET A 218 -0.14 0.10 18.24
C MET A 218 1.06 0.38 17.32
N ILE A 219 1.40 -0.57 16.45
CA ILE A 219 2.46 -0.40 15.45
C ILE A 219 2.07 0.73 14.49
N THR A 220 2.94 1.72 14.34
CA THR A 220 2.67 2.90 13.52
C THR A 220 3.17 2.75 12.08
N LEU A 221 4.15 1.89 11.85
CA LEU A 221 4.90 1.71 10.60
C LEU A 221 5.65 2.99 10.17
N ILE A 222 5.86 3.92 11.10
CA ILE A 222 6.62 5.15 10.88
C ILE A 222 8.05 4.92 11.40
N PRO A 223 9.10 5.19 10.60
CA PRO A 223 10.47 5.03 11.05
C PRO A 223 10.77 5.85 12.31
N LYS A 224 11.37 5.23 13.33
CA LYS A 224 11.77 5.91 14.58
C LYS A 224 12.82 7.01 14.35
N THR A 225 13.52 6.94 13.22
CA THR A 225 14.48 7.96 12.79
C THR A 225 13.81 9.25 12.31
N LEU A 226 12.49 9.26 12.08
CA LEU A 226 11.74 10.46 11.72
C LEU A 226 11.34 11.24 12.98
N ILE A 227 11.90 12.43 13.12
CA ILE A 227 11.64 13.33 14.23
C ILE A 227 10.78 14.49 13.74
N CYS A 228 9.63 14.72 14.38
CA CYS A 228 8.81 15.89 14.10
C CYS A 228 9.52 17.15 14.58
N VAL A 229 9.80 18.08 13.67
CA VAL A 229 10.49 19.34 13.97
C VAL A 229 9.54 20.53 14.05
N GLY A 230 8.26 20.33 13.78
CA GLY A 230 7.22 21.33 13.94
C GLY A 230 6.08 21.20 12.96
N ILE A 231 5.19 22.18 12.98
CA ILE A 231 3.98 22.22 12.13
C ILE A 231 4.00 23.54 11.35
N TYR A 232 3.64 23.50 10.08
CA TYR A 232 3.40 24.70 9.28
C TYR A 232 2.23 25.48 9.86
N LYS A 233 2.53 26.57 10.58
CA LYS A 233 1.55 27.46 11.21
C LYS A 233 0.76 28.26 10.19
N GLU A 234 1.44 28.74 9.17
CA GLU A 234 0.92 29.54 8.06
C GLU A 234 1.45 29.02 6.75
N TYR A 235 0.72 29.33 5.68
CA TYR A 235 1.12 29.00 4.31
C TYR A 235 0.74 30.13 3.36
N PHE A 236 1.70 30.63 2.63
CA PHE A 236 1.54 31.68 1.63
C PHE A 236 1.54 31.06 0.22
N LYS A 237 0.45 31.30 -0.53
CA LYS A 237 0.35 30.79 -1.92
C LYS A 237 1.35 31.43 -2.88
N ASN A 238 1.83 32.61 -2.57
CA ASN A 238 2.87 33.32 -3.29
C ASN A 238 3.80 33.95 -2.25
N PRO A 239 5.02 33.42 -2.05
CA PRO A 239 5.84 32.55 -2.91
C PRO A 239 5.70 31.03 -2.68
N LYS A 240 4.58 30.49 -2.22
CA LYS A 240 4.38 29.06 -1.89
C LYS A 240 5.25 28.58 -0.72
N ALA A 241 5.31 29.37 0.31
CA ALA A 241 6.12 29.14 1.50
C ALA A 241 5.28 28.79 2.72
N GLY A 242 5.74 27.80 3.49
CA GLY A 242 5.20 27.50 4.82
C GLY A 242 6.08 28.11 5.90
N ILE A 243 5.46 28.65 6.97
CA ILE A 243 6.19 29.12 8.14
C ILE A 243 6.29 27.99 9.16
N LEU A 244 7.52 27.58 9.43
CA LEU A 244 7.88 26.56 10.43
C LEU A 244 8.61 27.23 11.59
N LYS A 245 8.14 27.01 12.82
CA LYS A 245 8.89 27.41 14.03
C LYS A 245 9.84 26.29 14.40
N LEU A 246 11.13 26.55 14.23
CA LEU A 246 12.20 25.65 14.65
C LEU A 246 12.62 25.92 16.10
N THR A 247 12.95 24.85 16.82
CA THR A 247 13.54 24.90 18.17
C THR A 247 14.57 23.79 18.28
N ASP A 248 15.84 24.15 18.23
CA ASP A 248 17.00 23.26 18.36
C ASP A 248 17.12 22.16 17.28
N PHE A 249 16.48 22.35 16.12
CA PHE A 249 16.57 21.46 14.96
C PHE A 249 17.16 22.20 13.77
N GLU A 250 18.35 21.78 13.31
CA GLU A 250 18.93 22.33 12.09
C GLU A 250 18.22 21.76 10.87
N VAL A 251 17.80 22.66 9.96
CA VAL A 251 17.33 22.36 8.62
C VAL A 251 18.19 23.07 7.58
N SER A 252 18.33 22.46 6.41
CA SER A 252 19.20 22.99 5.34
C SER A 252 18.47 22.99 4.00
N VAL A 253 18.81 23.94 3.15
CA VAL A 253 18.37 23.93 1.73
C VAL A 253 18.92 22.69 1.03
N GLY A 254 18.07 22.00 0.27
CA GLY A 254 18.39 20.74 -0.39
C GLY A 254 18.16 19.48 0.46
N GLU A 255 17.84 19.65 1.74
CA GLU A 255 17.52 18.53 2.63
C GLU A 255 16.17 17.89 2.29
N GLU A 256 16.11 16.57 2.36
CA GLU A 256 14.84 15.82 2.24
C GLU A 256 14.09 15.93 3.57
N ILE A 257 12.79 16.21 3.46
CA ILE A 257 11.87 16.26 4.57
C ILE A 257 10.66 15.39 4.30
N TRP A 258 10.01 14.94 5.36
CA TRP A 258 8.73 14.25 5.31
C TRP A 258 7.67 15.17 5.89
N ALA A 259 6.58 15.36 5.17
CA ALA A 259 5.46 16.16 5.58
C ALA A 259 4.23 15.27 5.77
N ARG A 260 3.57 15.38 6.92
CA ARG A 260 2.35 14.63 7.22
C ARG A 260 1.18 15.57 7.47
N LYS A 261 0.04 15.24 6.88
CA LYS A 261 -1.24 15.83 7.24
C LYS A 261 -2.29 14.74 7.31
N ASP A 262 -2.92 14.61 8.47
CA ASP A 262 -3.80 13.48 8.80
C ASP A 262 -3.04 12.14 8.62
N GLU A 263 -3.47 11.29 7.68
CA GLU A 263 -2.81 10.01 7.36
C GLU A 263 -1.95 10.07 6.08
N ASN A 264 -1.85 11.24 5.44
CA ASN A 264 -1.14 11.40 4.18
C ASN A 264 0.28 11.88 4.42
N TRP A 265 1.25 11.19 3.82
CA TRP A 265 2.65 11.51 3.86
C TRP A 265 3.15 11.99 2.50
N ILE A 266 4.04 12.96 2.51
CA ILE A 266 4.71 13.48 1.32
C ILE A 266 6.20 13.58 1.65
N LYS A 267 7.04 12.95 0.83
CA LYS A 267 8.49 13.15 0.86
C LYS A 267 8.83 14.24 -0.15
N THR A 268 9.57 15.27 0.28
CA THR A 268 9.92 16.44 -0.55
C THR A 268 11.27 17.01 -0.15
N LYS A 269 11.76 18.00 -0.91
CA LYS A 269 13.01 18.70 -0.63
C LYS A 269 12.78 20.17 -0.34
N ILE A 270 13.61 20.73 0.52
CA ILE A 270 13.67 22.17 0.78
C ILE A 270 14.38 22.86 -0.39
N ILE A 271 13.68 23.76 -1.10
CA ILE A 271 14.24 24.52 -2.22
C ILE A 271 14.88 25.82 -1.75
N SER A 272 14.22 26.57 -0.87
CA SER A 272 14.73 27.81 -0.30
C SER A 272 14.19 28.04 1.09
N MET A 273 14.91 28.84 1.87
CA MET A 273 14.53 29.22 3.23
C MET A 273 14.81 30.71 3.45
N GLN A 274 13.95 31.34 4.25
CA GLN A 274 14.10 32.72 4.74
C GLN A 274 13.93 32.79 6.25
N LEU A 275 14.81 33.53 6.89
CA LEU A 275 14.75 33.87 8.30
C LEU A 275 14.81 35.40 8.43
N GLU A 276 13.81 36.03 9.06
CA GLU A 276 13.72 37.49 9.20
C GLU A 276 13.88 38.21 7.83
N ASP A 277 13.15 37.74 6.82
CA ASP A 277 13.16 38.26 5.43
C ASP A 277 14.52 38.16 4.68
N GLN A 278 15.48 37.40 5.24
CA GLN A 278 16.77 37.13 4.60
C GLN A 278 16.90 35.70 4.14
N ASP A 279 17.40 35.48 2.93
CA ASP A 279 17.68 34.15 2.41
C ASP A 279 18.80 33.49 3.22
N VAL A 280 18.51 32.29 3.73
CA VAL A 280 19.47 31.49 4.49
C VAL A 280 19.62 30.09 3.91
N LYS A 281 20.81 29.51 4.04
CA LYS A 281 21.05 28.12 3.61
C LYS A 281 20.79 27.11 4.72
N LYS A 282 20.85 27.56 5.98
CA LYS A 282 20.64 26.76 7.19
C LYS A 282 19.91 27.59 8.24
N ALA A 283 19.07 26.95 9.02
CA ALA A 283 18.40 27.53 10.16
C ALA A 283 18.22 26.46 11.26
N ASN A 284 18.32 26.85 12.53
CA ASN A 284 18.15 25.93 13.66
C ASN A 284 17.17 26.45 14.72
N ASN A 285 16.83 27.73 14.68
CA ASN A 285 15.89 28.37 15.60
C ASN A 285 15.11 29.49 14.90
N GLY A 286 13.93 29.81 15.43
CA GLY A 286 13.11 30.91 14.95
C GLY A 286 11.98 30.50 14.03
N GLU A 287 11.29 31.49 13.46
CA GLU A 287 10.26 31.29 12.45
C GLU A 287 10.87 31.37 11.08
N VAL A 288 10.91 30.23 10.38
CA VAL A 288 11.58 30.08 9.11
C VAL A 288 10.53 29.89 8.01
N GLY A 289 10.58 30.72 7.00
CA GLY A 289 9.84 30.54 5.75
C GLY A 289 10.52 29.46 4.92
N ILE A 290 9.81 28.38 4.57
CA ILE A 290 10.36 27.25 3.83
C ILE A 290 9.53 27.02 2.58
N VAL A 291 10.21 27.02 1.42
CA VAL A 291 9.67 26.59 0.12
C VAL A 291 10.13 25.18 -0.16
N THR A 292 9.20 24.32 -0.54
CA THR A 292 9.47 22.91 -0.85
C THR A 292 9.14 22.59 -2.31
N GLU A 293 9.75 21.52 -2.84
CA GLU A 293 9.51 21.04 -4.20
C GLU A 293 8.03 20.70 -4.43
N ASN A 294 7.43 19.95 -3.51
CA ASN A 294 6.00 19.69 -3.49
C ASN A 294 5.29 20.80 -2.70
N GLU A 295 4.15 21.25 -3.19
CA GLU A 295 3.34 22.25 -2.51
C GLU A 295 2.72 21.65 -1.24
N LEU A 296 3.09 22.20 -0.08
CA LEU A 296 2.54 21.86 1.22
C LEU A 296 1.59 22.99 1.67
N GLY A 297 0.57 22.65 2.44
CA GLY A 297 -0.36 23.64 2.99
C GLY A 297 -0.20 23.86 4.50
N LYS A 298 -1.03 24.74 5.05
CA LYS A 298 -1.12 24.93 6.51
C LYS A 298 -1.50 23.65 7.23
N GLY A 299 -0.88 23.40 8.38
CA GLY A 299 -1.18 22.27 9.26
C GLY A 299 -0.41 20.99 8.92
N TYR A 300 0.50 21.02 7.94
CA TYR A 300 1.43 19.90 7.75
C TYR A 300 2.43 19.84 8.90
N GLU A 301 2.58 18.66 9.49
CA GLU A 301 3.67 18.32 10.41
C GLU A 301 4.92 18.01 9.57
N ILE A 302 6.05 18.56 9.95
CA ILE A 302 7.32 18.42 9.23
C ILE A 302 8.25 17.52 10.03
N TYR A 303 8.82 16.54 9.37
CA TYR A 303 9.73 15.57 9.97
C TYR A 303 11.07 15.57 9.25
N LEU A 304 12.13 15.37 10.03
CA LEU A 304 13.49 15.15 9.55
C LEU A 304 13.92 13.74 9.90
N LYS A 305 14.67 13.11 9.00
CA LYS A 305 15.32 11.84 9.29
C LYS A 305 16.66 12.11 9.97
N ARG A 306 16.83 11.57 11.16
CA ARG A 306 18.08 11.62 11.93
C ARG A 306 18.53 10.20 12.26
N SER A 307 19.82 9.96 12.10
CA SER A 307 20.49 8.70 12.43
C SER A 307 20.76 8.58 13.93
#